data_972ae0fdc3a90aa34e8502a6f537c05c
#
_entry.id   972ae0fdc3a90aa34e8502a6f537c05c
#
_cell.length_a   1.000
_cell.length_b   1.000
_cell.length_c   1.000
_cell.angle_alpha   90.00
_cell.angle_beta   90.00
_cell.angle_gamma   90.00
#
_symmetry.space_group_name_H-M   'P 1'
#
loop_
_entity.id
_entity.type
_entity.pdbx_description
1 polymer ?
#
loop_
_entity_poly.entity_id
_entity_poly.type
_entity_poly.pdbx_seq_one_letter_code
_entity_poly.pdbx_strand_id
1 'polypeptide(L)'
;WFNGGKLNITENCLDRHLKKRANQVAIKWIANNPNEKSISLTYQELHAEVCKFSNVLKKHGIKKGDRVCLYMPMVPELSIAVLACARIGAIHSVVFAGFSAKSLSDRINDAKCQALITADGGFRGDKITPLKAISDEAMQTTPSIKTCIVLERTKSKIEMKNQRDYWWHNEMASVDNNFPAEFMDSEDELFILYTSGSTGKPKGIVHTT
;
A
#
# COMPACT_ATOMS: atom_id res chain seq x y z
N TRP A 1 16.95 -11.04 18.77
CA TRP A 1 16.46 -10.44 20.00
C TRP A 1 15.28 -11.23 20.57
N PHE A 2 14.20 -11.43 19.84
CA PHE A 2 12.96 -12.06 20.31
C PHE A 2 12.81 -13.47 19.75
N ASN A 3 13.78 -14.33 19.98
CA ASN A 3 13.79 -15.70 19.46
C ASN A 3 12.50 -16.45 19.90
N GLY A 4 11.74 -16.95 18.92
CA GLY A 4 10.46 -17.60 19.11
C GLY A 4 9.28 -16.65 19.43
N GLY A 5 9.51 -15.33 19.51
CA GLY A 5 8.45 -14.34 19.66
C GLY A 5 7.61 -14.23 18.39
N LYS A 6 6.29 -14.19 18.54
CA LYS A 6 5.34 -13.98 17.43
C LYS A 6 4.49 -12.75 17.68
N LEU A 7 4.39 -11.91 16.66
CA LEU A 7 3.67 -10.65 16.73
C LEU A 7 3.18 -10.26 15.34
N ASN A 8 2.11 -9.51 15.28
CA ASN A 8 1.82 -8.70 14.09
C ASN A 8 1.88 -7.23 14.48
N ILE A 9 2.62 -6.44 13.74
CA ILE A 9 2.79 -5.01 14.05
C ILE A 9 1.45 -4.26 14.07
N THR A 10 0.44 -4.73 13.30
CA THR A 10 -0.88 -4.10 13.30
C THR A 10 -1.64 -4.29 14.60
N GLU A 11 -1.39 -5.36 15.35
CA GLU A 11 -1.97 -5.51 16.70
C GLU A 11 -1.46 -4.41 17.63
N ASN A 12 -0.17 -4.05 17.53
CA ASN A 12 0.42 -2.95 18.30
C ASN A 12 -0.03 -1.57 17.79
N CYS A 13 -0.18 -1.39 16.48
CA CYS A 13 -0.58 -0.11 15.91
C CYS A 13 -2.08 0.17 15.99
N LEU A 14 -2.94 -0.86 15.96
CA LEU A 14 -4.39 -0.74 15.83
C LEU A 14 -5.15 -1.48 16.93
N ASP A 15 -5.10 -2.82 16.92
CA ASP A 15 -6.03 -3.67 17.68
C ASP A 15 -5.99 -3.38 19.19
N ARG A 16 -4.80 -3.27 19.78
CA ARG A 16 -4.62 -2.95 21.21
C ARG A 16 -5.26 -1.62 21.63
N HIS A 17 -5.47 -0.71 20.70
CA HIS A 17 -6.04 0.60 20.98
C HIS A 17 -7.58 0.62 20.92
N LEU A 18 -8.21 -0.36 20.26
CA LEU A 18 -9.66 -0.38 20.05
C LEU A 18 -10.44 -0.36 21.36
N LYS A 19 -9.98 -1.10 22.38
CA LYS A 19 -10.69 -1.17 23.67
C LYS A 19 -10.78 0.18 24.40
N LYS A 20 -9.77 1.05 24.27
CA LYS A 20 -9.66 2.29 25.06
C LYS A 20 -9.70 3.56 24.21
N ARG A 21 -9.38 3.47 22.92
CA ARG A 21 -9.13 4.62 22.04
C ARG A 21 -9.87 4.51 20.71
N ALA A 22 -10.89 3.66 20.59
CA ALA A 22 -11.60 3.42 19.33
C ALA A 22 -11.98 4.71 18.61
N ASN A 23 -12.54 5.68 19.32
CA ASN A 23 -13.01 6.97 18.79
C ASN A 23 -11.94 8.06 18.75
N GLN A 24 -10.70 7.77 19.19
CA GLN A 24 -9.60 8.74 19.06
C GLN A 24 -9.09 8.78 17.63
N VAL A 25 -8.78 9.97 17.14
CA VAL A 25 -8.17 10.14 15.80
C VAL A 25 -6.81 9.47 15.76
N ALA A 26 -6.65 8.51 14.84
CA ALA A 26 -5.41 7.79 14.57
C ALA A 26 -4.63 8.47 13.43
N ILE A 27 -5.34 8.92 12.38
CA ILE A 27 -4.75 9.63 11.24
C ILE A 27 -5.53 10.90 10.99
N LYS A 28 -4.82 12.01 10.81
CA LYS A 28 -5.36 13.25 10.26
C LYS A 28 -4.63 13.57 8.96
N TRP A 29 -5.36 13.52 7.87
CA TRP A 29 -4.86 13.89 6.56
C TRP A 29 -5.30 15.31 6.19
N ILE A 30 -4.35 16.07 5.66
CA ILE A 30 -4.59 17.44 5.15
C ILE A 30 -4.28 17.42 3.67
N ALA A 31 -5.25 17.85 2.86
CA ALA A 31 -5.12 17.85 1.41
C ALA A 31 -4.08 18.88 0.93
N ASN A 32 -3.58 18.64 -0.27
CA ASN A 32 -2.71 19.60 -0.97
C ASN A 32 -3.46 20.91 -1.32
N ASN A 33 -4.73 20.82 -1.71
CA ASN A 33 -5.57 21.98 -1.93
C ASN A 33 -6.17 22.45 -0.60
N PRO A 34 -5.94 23.70 -0.14
CA PRO A 34 -6.50 24.21 1.12
C PRO A 34 -8.04 24.26 1.17
N ASN A 35 -8.69 24.26 0.02
CA ASN A 35 -10.16 24.22 -0.09
C ASN A 35 -10.74 22.80 -0.02
N GLU A 36 -9.90 21.77 -0.08
CA GLU A 36 -10.33 20.39 0.07
C GLU A 36 -10.42 20.04 1.56
N LYS A 37 -11.50 19.36 1.96
CA LYS A 37 -11.71 18.98 3.36
C LYS A 37 -10.64 18.00 3.83
N SER A 38 -10.09 18.25 5.01
CA SER A 38 -9.23 17.29 5.69
C SER A 38 -10.02 16.03 6.08
N ILE A 39 -9.33 14.89 6.10
CA ILE A 39 -9.90 13.60 6.53
C ILE A 39 -9.29 13.24 7.88
N SER A 40 -10.12 12.81 8.81
CA SER A 40 -9.67 12.22 10.07
C SER A 40 -10.23 10.81 10.16
N LEU A 41 -9.38 9.84 10.44
CA LEU A 41 -9.77 8.46 10.71
C LEU A 41 -9.50 8.15 12.17
N THR A 42 -10.48 7.65 12.87
CA THR A 42 -10.32 7.10 14.21
C THR A 42 -9.62 5.75 14.17
N TYR A 43 -9.14 5.25 15.31
CA TYR A 43 -8.54 3.91 15.37
C TYR A 43 -9.52 2.83 14.90
N GLN A 44 -10.80 2.94 15.23
CA GLN A 44 -11.82 2.00 14.78
C GLN A 44 -12.03 2.04 13.27
N GLU A 45 -12.16 3.23 12.70
CA GLU A 45 -12.32 3.39 11.25
C GLU A 45 -11.09 2.91 10.50
N LEU A 46 -9.89 3.30 10.95
CA LEU A 46 -8.63 2.84 10.34
C LEU A 46 -8.50 1.32 10.40
N HIS A 47 -8.81 0.70 11.55
CA HIS A 47 -8.81 -0.75 11.70
C HIS A 47 -9.78 -1.43 10.72
N ALA A 48 -11.01 -0.92 10.60
CA ALA A 48 -12.01 -1.46 9.69
C ALA A 48 -11.53 -1.39 8.21
N GLU A 49 -10.98 -0.25 7.81
CA GLU A 49 -10.46 -0.08 6.44
C GLU A 49 -9.21 -0.95 6.17
N VAL A 50 -8.31 -1.11 7.15
CA VAL A 50 -7.18 -2.03 7.06
C VAL A 50 -7.66 -3.48 6.91
N CYS A 51 -8.64 -3.92 7.68
CA CYS A 51 -9.22 -5.26 7.56
C CYS A 51 -9.88 -5.49 6.20
N LYS A 52 -10.64 -4.51 5.69
CA LYS A 52 -11.20 -4.59 4.32
C LYS A 52 -10.09 -4.74 3.27
N PHE A 53 -9.08 -3.88 3.31
CA PHE A 53 -8.02 -3.96 2.30
C PHE A 53 -7.18 -5.24 2.44
N SER A 54 -7.04 -5.80 3.64
CA SER A 54 -6.47 -7.13 3.86
C SER A 54 -7.28 -8.22 3.13
N ASN A 55 -8.61 -8.16 3.23
CA ASN A 55 -9.49 -9.06 2.48
C ASN A 55 -9.37 -8.86 0.97
N VAL A 56 -9.24 -7.62 0.49
CA VAL A 56 -8.98 -7.32 -0.93
C VAL A 56 -7.69 -7.98 -1.40
N LEU A 57 -6.59 -7.80 -0.67
CA LEU A 57 -5.30 -8.40 -1.02
C LEU A 57 -5.41 -9.95 -1.08
N LYS A 58 -6.08 -10.57 -0.10
CA LYS A 58 -6.31 -12.03 -0.10
C LYS A 58 -7.18 -12.48 -1.25
N LYS A 59 -8.25 -11.75 -1.60
CA LYS A 59 -9.11 -11.99 -2.76
C LYS A 59 -8.29 -12.03 -4.06
N HIS A 60 -7.27 -11.17 -4.18
CA HIS A 60 -6.34 -11.14 -5.31
C HIS A 60 -5.16 -12.10 -5.18
N GLY A 61 -5.23 -13.05 -4.25
CA GLY A 61 -4.25 -14.13 -4.11
C GLY A 61 -2.94 -13.75 -3.42
N ILE A 62 -2.84 -12.55 -2.83
CA ILE A 62 -1.65 -12.13 -2.08
C ILE A 62 -1.58 -12.90 -0.75
N LYS A 63 -0.40 -13.42 -0.43
CA LYS A 63 -0.14 -14.28 0.73
C LYS A 63 0.99 -13.70 1.59
N LYS A 64 1.16 -14.28 2.79
CA LYS A 64 2.34 -14.04 3.61
C LYS A 64 3.62 -14.28 2.80
N GLY A 65 4.56 -13.34 2.88
CA GLY A 65 5.81 -13.36 2.14
C GLY A 65 5.74 -12.86 0.69
N ASP A 66 4.56 -12.58 0.14
CA ASP A 66 4.43 -11.94 -1.17
C ASP A 66 4.79 -10.45 -1.09
N ARG A 67 5.36 -9.89 -2.17
CA ARG A 67 5.74 -8.48 -2.21
C ARG A 67 4.70 -7.67 -2.97
N VAL A 68 4.31 -6.54 -2.36
CA VAL A 68 3.35 -5.58 -2.89
C VAL A 68 4.03 -4.22 -3.06
N CYS A 69 4.02 -3.68 -4.27
CA CYS A 69 4.53 -2.34 -4.55
C CYS A 69 3.44 -1.30 -4.32
N LEU A 70 3.75 -0.26 -3.56
CA LEU A 70 2.85 0.87 -3.27
C LEU A 70 3.40 2.12 -3.95
N TYR A 71 2.83 2.49 -5.09
CA TYR A 71 3.16 3.70 -5.86
C TYR A 71 1.99 4.66 -5.81
N MET A 72 1.80 5.31 -4.66
CA MET A 72 0.62 6.11 -4.33
C MET A 72 1.00 7.53 -3.90
N PRO A 73 0.10 8.51 -4.09
CA PRO A 73 0.28 9.82 -3.49
C PRO A 73 0.14 9.74 -1.96
N MET A 74 0.45 10.85 -1.26
CA MET A 74 0.30 10.93 0.20
C MET A 74 -1.17 11.10 0.57
N VAL A 75 -1.88 10.01 0.66
CA VAL A 75 -3.33 9.90 1.00
C VAL A 75 -3.54 8.88 2.12
N PRO A 76 -4.67 8.91 2.84
CA PRO A 76 -4.94 7.94 3.92
C PRO A 76 -4.84 6.49 3.45
N GLU A 77 -5.26 6.20 2.22
CA GLU A 77 -5.25 4.88 1.61
C GLU A 77 -3.84 4.28 1.49
N LEU A 78 -2.80 5.12 1.39
CA LEU A 78 -1.41 4.63 1.46
C LEU A 78 -1.12 3.98 2.82
N SER A 79 -1.53 4.62 3.91
CA SER A 79 -1.36 4.06 5.27
C SER A 79 -2.20 2.80 5.47
N ILE A 80 -3.42 2.77 4.92
CA ILE A 80 -4.28 1.59 4.93
C ILE A 80 -3.60 0.44 4.18
N ALA A 81 -3.04 0.68 3.00
CA ALA A 81 -2.35 -0.33 2.20
C ALA A 81 -1.10 -0.88 2.91
N VAL A 82 -0.28 -0.01 3.51
CA VAL A 82 0.90 -0.41 4.31
C VAL A 82 0.50 -1.34 5.44
N LEU A 83 -0.49 -0.93 6.24
CA LEU A 83 -0.96 -1.70 7.39
C LEU A 83 -1.67 -3.00 6.97
N ALA A 84 -2.41 -3.00 5.87
CA ALA A 84 -3.04 -4.20 5.35
C ALA A 84 -2.02 -5.24 4.87
N CYS A 85 -0.96 -4.81 4.18
CA CYS A 85 0.15 -5.70 3.83
C CYS A 85 0.76 -6.33 5.10
N ALA A 86 1.08 -5.51 6.09
CA ALA A 86 1.61 -5.99 7.37
C ALA A 86 0.64 -6.96 8.06
N ARG A 87 -0.68 -6.67 8.03
CA ARG A 87 -1.70 -7.50 8.67
C ARG A 87 -1.78 -8.92 8.11
N ILE A 88 -1.59 -9.08 6.79
CA ILE A 88 -1.60 -10.40 6.13
C ILE A 88 -0.20 -11.03 6.02
N GLY A 89 0.83 -10.38 6.57
CA GLY A 89 2.22 -10.84 6.46
C GLY A 89 2.82 -10.68 5.05
N ALA A 90 2.25 -9.82 4.20
CA ALA A 90 2.85 -9.46 2.91
C ALA A 90 3.90 -8.35 3.09
N ILE A 91 4.96 -8.41 2.29
CA ILE A 91 6.07 -7.47 2.33
C ILE A 91 5.75 -6.29 1.43
N HIS A 92 5.61 -5.10 2.00
CA HIS A 92 5.34 -3.91 1.18
C HIS A 92 6.62 -3.17 0.79
N SER A 93 6.59 -2.57 -0.39
CA SER A 93 7.63 -1.67 -0.89
C SER A 93 7.00 -0.37 -1.34
N VAL A 94 7.21 0.70 -0.57
CA VAL A 94 6.70 2.03 -0.90
C VAL A 94 7.66 2.71 -1.87
N VAL A 95 7.13 3.15 -3.01
CA VAL A 95 7.87 3.88 -4.04
C VAL A 95 7.32 5.29 -4.15
N PHE A 96 8.20 6.29 -4.11
CA PHE A 96 7.81 7.69 -4.18
C PHE A 96 7.08 8.00 -5.51
N ALA A 97 5.86 8.57 -5.40
CA ALA A 97 4.97 8.85 -6.53
C ALA A 97 5.47 9.93 -7.52
N GLY A 98 6.71 10.39 -7.36
CA GLY A 98 7.39 11.29 -8.29
C GLY A 98 8.45 10.60 -9.14
N PHE A 99 8.65 9.29 -8.97
CA PHE A 99 9.62 8.54 -9.77
C PHE A 99 9.08 8.18 -11.16
N SER A 100 10.00 8.01 -12.12
CA SER A 100 9.69 7.60 -13.50
C SER A 100 9.25 6.13 -13.56
N ALA A 101 8.62 5.75 -14.67
CA ALA A 101 8.26 4.37 -14.96
C ALA A 101 9.46 3.41 -14.88
N LYS A 102 10.63 3.82 -15.39
CA LYS A 102 11.87 3.05 -15.29
C LYS A 102 12.28 2.81 -13.83
N SER A 103 12.28 3.86 -13.01
CA SER A 103 12.58 3.74 -11.58
C SER A 103 11.60 2.86 -10.82
N LEU A 104 10.32 2.88 -11.20
CA LEU A 104 9.29 2.02 -10.65
C LEU A 104 9.50 0.57 -11.07
N SER A 105 9.69 0.31 -12.37
CA SER A 105 9.89 -1.05 -12.89
C SER A 105 11.13 -1.71 -12.34
N ASP A 106 12.22 -0.98 -12.15
CA ASP A 106 13.46 -1.53 -11.57
C ASP A 106 13.21 -2.07 -10.15
N ARG A 107 12.46 -1.33 -9.31
CA ARG A 107 12.11 -1.75 -7.94
C ARG A 107 11.15 -2.93 -7.92
N ILE A 108 10.15 -2.91 -8.80
CA ILE A 108 9.19 -4.01 -8.93
C ILE A 108 9.91 -5.31 -9.32
N ASN A 109 10.82 -5.24 -10.28
CA ASN A 109 11.57 -6.40 -10.75
C ASN A 109 12.57 -6.90 -9.71
N ASP A 110 13.29 -6.01 -9.05
CA ASP A 110 14.24 -6.36 -8.00
C ASP A 110 13.55 -7.07 -6.83
N ALA A 111 12.45 -6.49 -6.32
CA ALA A 111 11.66 -7.09 -5.25
C ALA A 111 10.74 -8.23 -5.74
N LYS A 112 10.58 -8.43 -7.05
CA LYS A 112 9.62 -9.39 -7.65
C LYS A 112 8.21 -9.20 -7.12
N CYS A 113 7.74 -7.96 -7.10
CA CYS A 113 6.39 -7.64 -6.60
C CYS A 113 5.32 -8.31 -7.46
N GLN A 114 4.25 -8.82 -6.81
CA GLN A 114 3.15 -9.52 -7.46
C GLN A 114 1.92 -8.62 -7.66
N ALA A 115 1.77 -7.60 -6.84
CA ALA A 115 0.73 -6.59 -6.97
C ALA A 115 1.32 -5.19 -6.94
N LEU A 116 0.63 -4.28 -7.65
CA LEU A 116 0.90 -2.85 -7.64
C LEU A 116 -0.35 -2.12 -7.15
N ILE A 117 -0.20 -1.26 -6.16
CA ILE A 117 -1.24 -0.35 -5.69
C ILE A 117 -0.85 1.06 -6.12
N THR A 118 -1.74 1.74 -6.84
CA THR A 118 -1.49 3.07 -7.38
C THR A 118 -2.73 3.95 -7.35
N ALA A 119 -2.71 5.11 -7.97
CA ALA A 119 -3.86 5.97 -8.15
C ALA A 119 -3.98 6.41 -9.62
N ASP A 120 -5.15 6.92 -10.01
CA ASP A 120 -5.35 7.53 -11.32
C ASP A 120 -4.35 8.67 -11.55
N GLY A 121 -4.14 9.49 -10.53
CA GLY A 121 -3.17 10.56 -10.50
C GLY A 121 -2.88 11.03 -9.08
N GLY A 122 -1.94 11.95 -8.94
CA GLY A 122 -1.59 12.58 -7.67
C GLY A 122 -1.36 14.09 -7.84
N PHE A 123 -1.84 14.88 -6.89
CA PHE A 123 -1.59 16.33 -6.91
C PHE A 123 -0.19 16.66 -6.40
N ARG A 124 0.48 17.56 -7.13
CA ARG A 124 1.77 18.15 -6.73
C ARG A 124 1.72 19.66 -7.00
N GLY A 125 1.35 20.45 -6.01
CA GLY A 125 0.93 21.83 -6.22
C GLY A 125 -0.29 21.84 -7.14
N ASP A 126 -0.26 22.64 -8.19
CA ASP A 126 -1.33 22.77 -9.19
C ASP A 126 -1.26 21.74 -10.32
N LYS A 127 -0.25 20.85 -10.27
CA LYS A 127 -0.04 19.86 -11.32
C LYS A 127 -0.55 18.49 -10.90
N ILE A 128 -1.05 17.73 -11.87
CA ILE A 128 -1.41 16.32 -11.71
C ILE A 128 -0.29 15.46 -12.29
N THR A 129 0.27 14.58 -11.45
CA THR A 129 1.17 13.51 -11.90
C THR A 129 0.33 12.32 -12.34
N PRO A 130 0.45 11.83 -13.59
CA PRO A 130 -0.40 10.75 -14.11
C PRO A 130 0.10 9.38 -13.65
N LEU A 131 -0.18 9.01 -12.39
CA LEU A 131 0.40 7.82 -11.75
C LEU A 131 0.02 6.52 -12.45
N LYS A 132 -1.24 6.40 -12.92
CA LYS A 132 -1.67 5.20 -13.64
C LYS A 132 -0.93 5.03 -14.97
N ALA A 133 -0.74 6.11 -15.74
CA ALA A 133 0.01 6.04 -17.00
C ALA A 133 1.47 5.63 -16.77
N ILE A 134 2.13 6.19 -15.74
CA ILE A 134 3.49 5.80 -15.32
C ILE A 134 3.52 4.33 -14.88
N SER A 135 2.51 3.89 -14.15
CA SER A 135 2.37 2.50 -13.72
C SER A 135 2.18 1.55 -14.90
N ASP A 136 1.38 1.92 -15.89
CA ASP A 136 1.16 1.12 -17.10
C ASP A 136 2.44 0.96 -17.91
N GLU A 137 3.20 2.04 -18.08
CA GLU A 137 4.51 1.99 -18.73
C GLU A 137 5.46 1.06 -17.96
N ALA A 138 5.54 1.19 -16.64
CA ALA A 138 6.38 0.32 -15.81
C ALA A 138 5.97 -1.16 -15.94
N MET A 139 4.65 -1.44 -15.97
CA MET A 139 4.12 -2.79 -16.06
C MET A 139 4.37 -3.47 -17.43
N GLN A 140 4.79 -2.76 -18.46
CA GLN A 140 5.22 -3.38 -19.72
C GLN A 140 6.45 -4.27 -19.54
N THR A 141 7.27 -3.98 -18.55
CA THR A 141 8.54 -4.69 -18.28
C THR A 141 8.58 -5.39 -16.93
N THR A 142 7.44 -5.55 -16.24
CA THR A 142 7.35 -6.19 -14.93
C THR A 142 6.35 -7.36 -14.94
N PRO A 143 6.71 -8.51 -15.54
CA PRO A 143 5.81 -9.64 -15.75
C PRO A 143 5.34 -10.31 -14.45
N SER A 144 5.95 -9.99 -13.30
CA SER A 144 5.55 -10.49 -11.99
C SER A 144 4.24 -9.88 -11.49
N ILE A 145 3.87 -8.66 -11.93
CA ILE A 145 2.63 -8.00 -11.52
C ILE A 145 1.43 -8.72 -12.16
N LYS A 146 0.57 -9.26 -11.31
CA LYS A 146 -0.68 -9.92 -11.70
C LYS A 146 -1.90 -9.03 -11.47
N THR A 147 -1.82 -8.13 -10.50
CA THR A 147 -2.92 -7.28 -10.06
C THR A 147 -2.46 -5.85 -9.88
N CYS A 148 -3.25 -4.90 -10.37
CA CYS A 148 -3.07 -3.48 -10.14
C CYS A 148 -4.36 -2.90 -9.54
N ILE A 149 -4.29 -2.39 -8.29
CA ILE A 149 -5.43 -1.74 -7.63
C ILE A 149 -5.24 -0.23 -7.74
N VAL A 150 -6.26 0.45 -8.23
CA VAL A 150 -6.19 1.87 -8.60
C VAL A 150 -7.15 2.70 -7.75
N LEU A 151 -6.61 3.65 -6.99
CA LEU A 151 -7.38 4.65 -6.27
C LEU A 151 -7.82 5.78 -7.22
N GLU A 152 -9.10 6.13 -7.19
CA GLU A 152 -9.60 7.35 -7.84
C GLU A 152 -9.30 8.56 -6.94
N ARG A 153 -8.24 9.31 -7.24
CA ARG A 153 -7.83 10.51 -6.46
C ARG A 153 -8.07 11.81 -7.19
N THR A 154 -7.78 11.85 -8.49
CA THR A 154 -7.82 13.08 -9.29
C THR A 154 -8.99 13.10 -10.27
N LYS A 155 -9.71 12.00 -10.38
CA LYS A 155 -10.77 11.77 -11.38
C LYS A 155 -10.28 11.94 -12.82
N SER A 156 -9.00 11.67 -13.03
CA SER A 156 -8.41 11.68 -14.35
C SER A 156 -8.96 10.53 -15.19
N LYS A 157 -9.19 10.79 -16.48
CA LYS A 157 -9.57 9.73 -17.41
C LYS A 157 -8.38 8.81 -17.62
N ILE A 158 -8.53 7.55 -17.26
CA ILE A 158 -7.49 6.52 -17.38
C ILE A 158 -8.04 5.28 -18.08
N GLU A 159 -7.14 4.46 -18.62
CA GLU A 159 -7.50 3.14 -19.13
C GLU A 159 -7.34 2.09 -18.01
N MET A 160 -8.27 1.14 -17.98
CA MET A 160 -8.26 0.02 -17.04
C MET A 160 -8.19 -1.29 -17.83
N LYS A 161 -7.11 -2.04 -17.66
CA LYS A 161 -6.92 -3.32 -18.35
C LYS A 161 -7.73 -4.41 -17.63
N ASN A 162 -8.65 -5.04 -18.34
CA ASN A 162 -9.47 -6.13 -17.80
C ASN A 162 -8.60 -7.24 -17.20
N GLN A 163 -9.07 -7.86 -16.10
CA GLN A 163 -8.43 -8.95 -15.37
C GLN A 163 -7.07 -8.63 -14.72
N ARG A 164 -6.62 -7.36 -14.83
CA ARG A 164 -5.42 -6.87 -14.16
C ARG A 164 -5.72 -5.68 -13.25
N ASP A 165 -6.51 -4.71 -13.74
CA ASP A 165 -6.74 -3.43 -13.08
C ASP A 165 -8.11 -3.41 -12.41
N TYR A 166 -8.14 -3.01 -11.14
CA TYR A 166 -9.33 -2.97 -10.31
C TYR A 166 -9.43 -1.64 -9.58
N TRP A 167 -10.63 -1.07 -9.52
CA TRP A 167 -10.87 0.13 -8.77
C TRP A 167 -10.88 -0.14 -7.27
N TRP A 168 -10.09 0.60 -6.51
CA TRP A 168 -10.02 0.51 -5.05
C TRP A 168 -11.40 0.51 -4.39
N HIS A 169 -12.25 1.48 -4.73
CA HIS A 169 -13.57 1.62 -4.11
C HIS A 169 -14.49 0.44 -4.39
N ASN A 170 -14.43 -0.16 -5.57
CA ASN A 170 -15.24 -1.35 -5.92
C ASN A 170 -14.76 -2.58 -5.13
N GLU A 171 -13.44 -2.75 -5.03
CA GLU A 171 -12.86 -3.85 -4.26
C GLU A 171 -13.20 -3.73 -2.77
N MET A 172 -13.05 -2.53 -2.19
CA MET A 172 -13.39 -2.27 -0.79
C MET A 172 -14.87 -2.47 -0.47
N ALA A 173 -15.77 -2.18 -1.42
CA ALA A 173 -17.21 -2.39 -1.26
C ALA A 173 -17.62 -3.87 -1.30
N SER A 174 -16.77 -4.75 -1.81
CA SER A 174 -17.06 -6.17 -2.05
C SER A 174 -16.58 -7.11 -0.94
N VAL A 175 -16.03 -6.59 0.15
CA VAL A 175 -15.39 -7.38 1.21
C VAL A 175 -15.82 -6.95 2.61
N ASP A 176 -15.67 -7.86 3.56
CA ASP A 176 -15.94 -7.60 4.97
C ASP A 176 -14.83 -6.75 5.63
N ASN A 177 -15.18 -6.13 6.74
CA ASN A 177 -14.29 -5.31 7.57
C ASN A 177 -13.67 -6.07 8.76
N ASN A 178 -13.66 -7.40 8.70
CA ASN A 178 -13.04 -8.24 9.70
C ASN A 178 -11.97 -9.11 9.06
N PHE A 179 -10.76 -9.05 9.61
CA PHE A 179 -9.63 -9.88 9.20
C PHE A 179 -8.69 -10.07 10.40
N PRO A 180 -8.44 -11.31 10.86
CA PRO A 180 -7.47 -11.57 11.92
C PRO A 180 -6.06 -11.27 11.43
N ALA A 181 -5.22 -10.73 12.32
CA ALA A 181 -3.82 -10.47 11.99
C ALA A 181 -3.05 -11.78 11.85
N GLU A 182 -2.18 -11.89 10.84
CA GLU A 182 -1.30 -13.04 10.64
C GLU A 182 -0.20 -13.05 11.71
N PHE A 183 0.08 -14.21 12.30
CA PHE A 183 1.20 -14.34 13.22
C PHE A 183 2.54 -14.33 12.49
N MET A 184 3.39 -13.36 12.82
CA MET A 184 4.70 -13.16 12.22
C MET A 184 5.79 -13.49 13.22
N ASP A 185 6.83 -14.18 12.80
CA ASP A 185 8.05 -14.29 13.56
C ASP A 185 8.82 -12.95 13.53
N SER A 186 9.60 -12.67 14.57
CA SER A 186 10.38 -11.43 14.67
C SER A 186 11.39 -11.24 13.53
N GLU A 187 11.77 -12.31 12.84
CA GLU A 187 12.68 -12.30 11.70
C GLU A 187 11.95 -12.37 10.35
N ASP A 188 10.62 -12.46 10.34
CA ASP A 188 9.84 -12.37 9.11
C ASP A 188 9.97 -10.97 8.49
N GLU A 189 10.16 -10.92 7.17
CA GLU A 189 10.31 -9.67 6.43
C GLU A 189 9.01 -8.86 6.46
N LEU A 190 9.11 -7.57 6.77
CA LEU A 190 7.99 -6.65 6.89
C LEU A 190 7.89 -5.70 5.69
N PHE A 191 8.99 -5.05 5.34
CA PHE A 191 9.01 -4.13 4.19
C PHE A 191 10.40 -3.99 3.57
N ILE A 192 10.40 -3.47 2.33
CA ILE A 192 11.61 -3.14 1.57
C ILE A 192 11.60 -1.65 1.25
N LEU A 193 12.64 -0.93 1.66
CA LEU A 193 12.87 0.46 1.25
C LEU A 193 14.15 0.57 0.43
N TYR A 194 14.10 1.40 -0.62
CA TYR A 194 15.21 1.60 -1.51
C TYR A 194 15.97 2.88 -1.19
N THR A 195 17.26 2.74 -1.01
CA THR A 195 18.20 3.86 -0.85
C THR A 195 18.88 4.17 -2.17
N SER A 196 19.39 5.40 -2.33
CA SER A 196 20.07 5.87 -3.55
C SER A 196 21.43 5.23 -3.83
N GLY A 197 21.87 4.26 -3.11
CA GLY A 197 23.12 3.51 -3.28
C GLY A 197 24.31 4.27 -3.90
N SER A 198 25.49 4.09 -3.38
CA SER A 198 26.72 4.71 -3.88
C SER A 198 27.12 4.26 -5.32
N THR A 199 26.50 3.20 -5.83
CA THR A 199 26.82 2.57 -7.15
C THR A 199 25.85 2.94 -8.27
N GLY A 200 24.97 3.93 -8.08
CA GLY A 200 24.01 4.40 -9.08
C GLY A 200 22.74 3.54 -9.21
N LYS A 201 22.73 2.29 -8.75
CA LYS A 201 21.51 1.48 -8.68
C LYS A 201 20.93 1.54 -7.25
N PRO A 202 19.62 1.76 -7.09
CA PRO A 202 18.99 1.70 -5.78
C PRO A 202 19.20 0.32 -5.14
N LYS A 203 19.47 0.32 -3.82
CA LYS A 203 19.60 -0.92 -3.04
C LYS A 203 18.37 -1.07 -2.15
N GLY A 204 17.70 -2.21 -2.25
CA GLY A 204 16.60 -2.58 -1.37
C GLY A 204 17.13 -3.00 0.00
N ILE A 205 16.67 -2.32 1.04
CA ILE A 205 16.95 -2.67 2.43
C ILE A 205 15.71 -3.35 2.99
N VAL A 206 15.88 -4.57 3.45
CA VAL A 206 14.81 -5.36 4.08
C VAL A 206 14.77 -5.04 5.57
N HIS A 207 13.56 -4.83 6.08
CA HIS A 207 13.28 -4.69 7.50
C HIS A 207 12.40 -5.85 7.96
N THR A 208 12.67 -6.38 9.13
CA THR A 208 11.89 -7.46 9.76
C THR A 208 10.82 -6.90 10.72
N THR A 209 9.97 -7.78 11.16
CA THR A 209 8.83 -7.47 12.06
C THR A 209 9.28 -6.98 13.44
#